data_743fc51aca78f2b253e86bf3bf39e78d
#
_entry.id   743fc51aca78f2b253e86bf3bf39e78d
#
_cell.length_a   1.000
_cell.length_b   1.000
_cell.length_c   1.000
_cell.angle_alpha   90.00
_cell.angle_beta   90.00
_cell.angle_gamma   90.00
#
_symmetry.space_group_name_H-M   'P 1'
#
loop_
_entity.id
_entity.type
_entity.pdbx_description
1 polymer ?
#
loop_
_entity_poly.entity_id
_entity_poly.type
_entity_poly.pdbx_seq_one_letter_code
_entity_poly.pdbx_strand_id
1 'polypeptide(L)' 'MKKKDFDIKLKEINLSRQDFANITNLSYSTIGNWHDINKPIPGWVESWLENYIEKQKLETLKQNLKNAGVCSE' A
#
# COMPACT_ATOMS: atom_id res chain seq x y z
N MET A 1 -12.38 -6.85 -2.85
CA MET A 1 -11.81 -6.19 -1.65
C MET A 1 -12.84 -5.23 -1.07
N LYS A 2 -13.02 -5.27 0.22
CA LYS A 2 -13.91 -4.33 0.91
C LYS A 2 -13.16 -3.07 1.31
N LYS A 3 -13.89 -1.97 1.44
CA LYS A 3 -13.27 -0.69 1.83
C LYS A 3 -12.56 -0.78 3.18
N LYS A 4 -13.10 -1.55 4.10
CA LYS A 4 -12.49 -1.79 5.40
C LYS A 4 -11.13 -2.47 5.26
N ASP A 5 -11.04 -3.48 4.40
CA ASP A 5 -9.79 -4.19 4.12
C ASP A 5 -8.78 -3.28 3.46
N PHE A 6 -9.24 -2.42 2.55
CA PHE A 6 -8.40 -1.43 1.90
C PHE A 6 -7.74 -0.50 2.92
N ASP A 7 -8.53 0.03 3.86
CA ASP A 7 -8.00 0.92 4.90
C ASP A 7 -7.00 0.20 5.80
N ILE A 8 -7.27 -1.06 6.14
CA ILE A 8 -6.36 -1.86 6.97
C ILE A 8 -5.03 -2.06 6.25
N LYS A 9 -5.08 -2.41 4.96
CA LYS A 9 -3.86 -2.62 4.18
C LYS A 9 -3.04 -1.34 4.03
N LEU A 10 -3.70 -0.21 3.80
CA LEU A 10 -3.00 1.08 3.75
C LEU A 10 -2.29 1.38 5.07
N LYS A 11 -2.95 1.07 6.18
CA LYS A 11 -2.38 1.28 7.50
C LYS A 11 -1.16 0.42 7.73
N GLU A 12 -1.19 -0.82 7.23
CA GLU A 12 -0.06 -1.74 7.34
C GLU A 12 1.20 -1.22 6.63
N ILE A 13 1.03 -0.49 5.56
CA ILE A 13 2.13 0.07 4.77
C ILE A 13 2.37 1.55 5.07
N ASN A 14 1.74 2.08 6.11
CA ASN A 14 1.90 3.47 6.54
C ASN A 14 1.54 4.48 5.45
N LEU A 15 0.55 4.17 4.64
CA LEU A 15 0.05 5.09 3.63
C LEU A 15 -1.32 5.63 4.04
N SER A 16 -1.56 6.91 3.75
CA SER A 16 -2.91 7.48 3.83
C SER A 16 -3.60 7.31 2.49
N ARG A 17 -4.90 7.56 2.45
CA ARG A 17 -5.64 7.56 1.18
C ARG A 17 -5.08 8.60 0.23
N GLN A 18 -4.64 9.73 0.75
CA GLN A 18 -4.04 10.79 -0.07
C GLN A 18 -2.73 10.32 -0.68
N ASP A 19 -1.90 9.64 0.09
CA ASP A 19 -0.65 9.07 -0.40
C ASP A 19 -0.90 8.04 -1.49
N PHE A 20 -1.87 7.15 -1.28
CA PHE A 20 -2.26 6.17 -2.28
C PHE A 20 -2.72 6.84 -3.57
N ALA A 21 -3.53 7.89 -3.45
CA ALA A 21 -4.01 8.65 -4.60
C ALA A 21 -2.83 9.25 -5.38
N ASN A 22 -1.88 9.84 -4.69
CA ASN A 22 -0.71 10.45 -5.31
C ASN A 22 0.16 9.43 -6.04
N ILE A 23 0.39 8.29 -5.43
CA ILE A 23 1.25 7.24 -6.00
C ILE A 23 0.59 6.61 -7.23
N THR A 24 -0.71 6.36 -7.16
CA THR A 24 -1.46 5.73 -8.25
C THR A 24 -1.98 6.71 -9.28
N ASN A 25 -1.77 7.99 -9.05
CA ASN A 25 -2.24 9.06 -9.93
C ASN A 25 -3.78 9.13 -10.03
N LEU A 26 -4.45 8.76 -8.95
CA LEU A 26 -5.90 8.84 -8.84
C LEU A 26 -6.28 10.08 -8.04
N SER A 27 -7.53 10.54 -8.21
CA SER A 27 -8.02 11.62 -7.38
C SER A 27 -8.46 11.08 -6.01
N TYR A 28 -8.30 11.88 -4.98
CA TYR A 28 -8.75 11.52 -3.63
C TYR A 28 -10.26 11.23 -3.62
N SER A 29 -11.01 12.00 -4.40
CA SER A 29 -12.46 11.82 -4.52
C SER A 29 -12.83 10.44 -5.05
N THR A 30 -12.08 9.94 -6.01
CA THR A 30 -12.29 8.59 -6.56
C THR A 30 -12.19 7.54 -5.47
N ILE A 31 -11.17 7.64 -4.65
CA ILE A 31 -10.94 6.68 -3.56
C ILE A 31 -12.04 6.80 -2.50
N GLY A 32 -12.42 8.02 -2.15
CA GLY A 32 -13.46 8.26 -1.18
C GLY A 32 -14.83 7.78 -1.61
N ASN A 33 -15.07 7.69 -2.92
CA ASN A 33 -16.35 7.26 -3.48
C ASN A 33 -16.48 5.74 -3.62
N TRP A 34 -15.44 4.97 -3.37
CA TRP A 34 -15.52 3.51 -3.44
C TRP A 34 -16.44 2.98 -2.33
N HIS A 35 -17.37 2.12 -2.73
CA HIS A 35 -18.33 1.47 -1.83
C HIS A 35 -18.39 -0.02 -2.14
N ASP A 36 -18.63 -0.82 -1.11
CA ASP A 36 -18.69 -2.29 -1.26
C ASP A 36 -19.83 -2.75 -2.18
N ILE A 37 -20.90 -1.97 -2.28
CA ILE A 37 -22.10 -2.36 -3.01
C ILE A 37 -22.21 -1.66 -4.36
N ASN A 38 -22.14 -0.31 -4.38
CA ASN A 38 -22.40 0.47 -5.58
C ASN A 38 -21.17 0.71 -6.43
N LYS A 39 -20.02 0.94 -5.80
CA LYS A 39 -18.76 1.22 -6.48
C LYS A 39 -17.65 0.42 -5.81
N PRO A 40 -17.59 -0.89 -6.07
CA PRO A 40 -16.58 -1.72 -5.41
C PRO A 40 -15.17 -1.29 -5.79
N ILE A 41 -14.23 -1.56 -4.89
CA ILE A 41 -12.83 -1.28 -5.15
C ILE A 41 -12.38 -2.15 -6.32
N PRO A 42 -11.71 -1.57 -7.33
CA PRO A 42 -11.23 -2.36 -8.47
C PRO A 42 -10.29 -3.47 -8.06
N GLY A 43 -10.33 -4.59 -8.78
CA GLY A 43 -9.48 -5.74 -8.46
C GLY A 43 -7.98 -5.45 -8.54
N TRP A 44 -7.56 -4.53 -9.39
CA TRP A 44 -6.15 -4.17 -9.52
C TRP A 44 -5.60 -3.53 -8.23
N VAL A 45 -6.46 -2.91 -7.42
CA VAL A 45 -6.06 -2.26 -6.17
C VAL A 45 -5.52 -3.29 -5.19
N GLU A 46 -6.20 -4.42 -5.06
CA GLU A 46 -5.75 -5.50 -4.19
C GLU A 46 -4.38 -6.03 -4.61
N SER A 47 -4.22 -6.31 -5.88
CA SER A 47 -2.93 -6.76 -6.44
C SER A 47 -1.84 -5.71 -6.24
N TRP A 48 -2.16 -4.46 -6.47
CA TRP A 48 -1.23 -3.35 -6.29
C TRP A 48 -0.74 -3.27 -4.85
N LEU A 49 -1.67 -3.36 -3.90
CA LEU A 49 -1.33 -3.30 -2.48
C LEU A 49 -0.47 -4.48 -2.05
N GLU A 50 -0.80 -5.68 -2.50
CA GLU A 50 -0.01 -6.88 -2.21
C GLU A 50 1.42 -6.75 -2.74
N ASN A 51 1.57 -6.28 -3.97
CA ASN A 51 2.87 -6.06 -4.57
C ASN A 51 3.65 -4.98 -3.82
N TYR A 52 2.99 -3.93 -3.42
CA TYR A 52 3.62 -2.85 -2.66
C TYR A 52 4.12 -3.35 -1.31
N ILE A 53 3.31 -4.15 -0.62
CA ILE A 53 3.68 -4.73 0.68
C ILE A 53 4.92 -5.61 0.53
N GLU A 54 4.95 -6.47 -0.47
CA GLU A 54 6.10 -7.33 -0.75
C GLU A 54 7.35 -6.53 -1.05
N LYS A 55 7.21 -5.49 -1.86
CA LYS A 55 8.31 -4.60 -2.20
C LYS A 55 8.88 -3.92 -0.95
N GLN A 56 8.00 -3.44 -0.08
CA GLN A 56 8.41 -2.82 1.18
C GLN A 56 9.16 -3.80 2.08
N LYS A 57 8.68 -5.02 2.18
CA LYS A 57 9.33 -6.06 2.98
C LYS A 57 10.73 -6.36 2.45
N LEU A 58 10.88 -6.45 1.14
CA LEU A 58 12.17 -6.68 0.50
C LEU A 58 13.15 -5.54 0.75
N GLU A 59 12.68 -4.32 0.60
CA GLU A 59 13.51 -3.14 0.84
C GLU A 59 13.95 -3.05 2.30
N THR A 60 13.05 -3.35 3.23
CA THR A 60 13.37 -3.37 4.66
C THR A 60 14.42 -4.41 4.97
N LEU A 61 14.26 -5.61 4.40
CA LEU A 61 15.24 -6.68 4.57
C LEU A 61 16.62 -6.29 4.02
N LYS A 62 16.65 -5.71 2.84
CA LYS A 62 17.90 -5.24 2.22
C LYS A 62 18.57 -4.18 3.08
N GLN A 63 17.81 -3.24 3.60
CA GLN A 63 18.34 -2.20 4.48
C GLN A 63 18.90 -2.79 5.77
N ASN A 64 18.20 -3.73 6.37
CA ASN A 64 18.66 -4.39 7.59
C ASN A 64 19.95 -5.16 7.35
N LEU A 65 20.03 -5.88 6.25
CA LEU A 65 21.24 -6.62 5.88
C LEU A 65 22.41 -5.68 5.62
N LYS A 66 22.15 -4.59 4.91
CA LYS A 66 23.18 -3.59 4.63
C LYS A 66 23.66 -2.94 5.91
N ASN A 67 22.78 -2.58 6.81
CA ASN A 67 23.14 -1.97 8.07
C ASN A 67 23.93 -2.93 8.95
N ALA A 68 23.52 -4.20 8.97
CA ALA A 68 24.25 -5.23 9.70
C ALA A 68 25.65 -5.41 9.13
N GLY A 69 25.78 -5.41 7.82
CA GLY A 69 27.07 -5.48 7.16
C GLY A 69 27.97 -4.31 7.50
N VAL A 70 27.41 -3.11 7.47
CA VAL A 70 28.15 -1.90 7.85
C VAL A 70 28.57 -1.95 9.31
N CYS A 71 27.67 -2.38 10.17
CA CYS A 71 27.97 -2.50 11.61
C CYS A 71 29.03 -3.55 11.89
N SER A 72 29.12 -4.57 11.06
CA SER A 72 30.15 -5.59 11.23
C SER A 72 31.53 -5.12 10.85
N GLU A 73 31.58 -4.10 10.07
CA GLU A 73 32.84 -3.51 9.64
C GLU A 73 33.39 -2.54 10.68
#